data_2674447eaa61aafaf1c31ab8c743dc55
#
_entry.id   2674447eaa61aafaf1c31ab8c743dc55
#
_cell.length_a   1.000
_cell.length_b   1.000
_cell.length_c   1.000
_cell.angle_alpha   90.00
_cell.angle_beta   90.00
_cell.angle_gamma   90.00
#
_symmetry.space_group_name_H-M   'P 1'
#
loop_
_entity.id
_entity.type
_entity.pdbx_description
1 polymer ?
#
loop_
_entity_poly.entity_id
_entity_poly.type
_entity_poly.pdbx_seq_one_letter_code
_entity_poly.pdbx_strand_id
1 'polypeptide(L)'
;VPGVNILHSKDLVNWEQISYCFDRFDFNDPAFSLVGGKEVYGQGVWAPCIRYNKGKFYVFTNVNGKGLQAYIADDIRGPWKHVMVKGNIYDLSILFDDDKIYAIHGYGSVRCCELKPDLSEPVPGTDREIIPEGTGVGEGHHMYKINGMYYLISTDYKPNGRTLCSRSKSIWGPYETITITADETYGYHPGPMTEVKGRIVDNGTHIKIKMPNHNATACTNAHQGGIVSTPDGQWWALLMQDFHSIGRTVDLMPITWKDGWPFIGLEGNLGRAPRTWEKPSTGAKVEPRAPYQRNDDFNGKTLQRIWQWNHNPDDKLWSLKGGKLRIESMPASQLLWARNTLTQRAIGPVSQTIVELDINNLKDGDVAGLGNINMPCSWLGVVKNGKSIKLQWFQQVDNDTITIDINPKKGKLWLMLDGDYDNDCAQYKYSLNGSDFIPAGNKITLSYQLITFQGSRPCLFAFNSKGKRGGYALFDNFKVIEPKADRSQNIPWGKTIRIINLATNLPAEATRHGVLYDTSRGNNRPSTHFRLIDTGNGKLIVQCADGRYIMASGIGMPGDVRMTNDEAQAEVFMYQDYLDHEFMLMSYNRHTYLCKSPTTGSPYSVDCKGPDPARKNGSVFKWEVVE
;
A
#
# COMPACT_ATOMS: atom_id res chain seq x y z
N VAL A 1 11.34 -10.72 -1.10
CA VAL A 1 11.56 -10.84 0.35
C VAL A 1 10.98 -12.15 0.84
N PRO A 2 11.67 -12.91 1.70
CA PRO A 2 11.13 -14.08 2.35
C PRO A 2 10.01 -13.71 3.33
N GLY A 3 9.15 -14.66 3.59
CA GLY A 3 8.14 -14.56 4.62
C GLY A 3 6.73 -14.28 4.11
N VAL A 4 5.78 -14.84 4.82
CA VAL A 4 4.39 -14.42 4.81
C VAL A 4 4.13 -13.86 6.19
N ASN A 5 4.02 -12.56 6.31
CA ASN A 5 3.77 -11.90 7.59
C ASN A 5 2.30 -12.05 8.00
N ILE A 6 2.11 -12.38 9.26
CA ILE A 6 0.79 -12.53 9.86
C ILE A 6 0.47 -11.26 10.65
N LEU A 7 -0.63 -10.62 10.26
CA LEU A 7 -1.18 -9.47 10.95
C LEU A 7 -2.44 -9.88 11.70
N HIS A 8 -2.68 -9.26 12.83
CA HIS A 8 -3.84 -9.47 13.69
C HIS A 8 -4.53 -8.15 14.00
N SER A 9 -5.86 -8.17 13.96
CA SER A 9 -6.69 -7.06 14.40
C SER A 9 -7.91 -7.57 15.18
N LYS A 10 -8.36 -6.78 16.16
CA LYS A 10 -9.61 -7.02 16.88
C LYS A 10 -10.77 -6.18 16.35
N ASP A 11 -10.49 -5.20 15.47
CA ASP A 11 -11.46 -4.23 14.99
C ASP A 11 -11.35 -3.93 13.49
N LEU A 12 -10.52 -4.67 12.76
CA LEU A 12 -10.22 -4.52 11.33
C LEU A 12 -9.52 -3.19 10.96
N VAL A 13 -9.29 -2.31 11.90
CA VAL A 13 -8.67 -0.98 11.71
C VAL A 13 -7.27 -0.90 12.32
N ASN A 14 -7.14 -1.37 13.57
CA ASN A 14 -5.86 -1.37 14.27
C ASN A 14 -5.21 -2.73 14.15
N TRP A 15 -4.08 -2.79 13.45
CA TRP A 15 -3.36 -4.03 13.13
C TRP A 15 -2.01 -4.12 13.83
N GLU A 16 -1.61 -5.33 14.19
CA GLU A 16 -0.27 -5.63 14.66
C GLU A 16 0.32 -6.81 13.90
N GLN A 17 1.59 -6.77 13.61
CA GLN A 17 2.32 -7.89 13.04
C GLN A 17 2.74 -8.84 14.17
N ILE A 18 2.15 -10.03 14.20
CA ILE A 18 2.33 -10.98 15.31
C ILE A 18 3.32 -12.08 15.03
N SER A 19 3.49 -12.46 13.75
CA SER A 19 4.43 -13.51 13.34
C SER A 19 4.74 -13.48 11.84
N TYR A 20 5.54 -14.45 11.42
CA TYR A 20 5.75 -14.86 10.04
C TYR A 20 5.53 -16.36 9.92
N CYS A 21 5.03 -16.85 8.77
CA CYS A 21 5.05 -18.29 8.47
C CYS A 21 6.48 -18.80 8.33
N PHE A 22 7.34 -17.97 7.71
CA PHE A 22 8.79 -18.24 7.59
C PHE A 22 9.53 -16.90 7.41
N ASP A 23 10.75 -16.82 7.88
CA ASP A 23 11.64 -15.66 7.73
C ASP A 23 12.70 -15.86 6.63
N ARG A 24 12.78 -17.06 6.09
CA ARG A 24 13.71 -17.50 5.04
C ARG A 24 13.08 -18.55 4.15
N PHE A 25 13.53 -18.57 2.91
CA PHE A 25 13.26 -19.71 2.05
C PHE A 25 14.17 -20.89 2.43
N ASP A 26 13.60 -22.04 2.67
CA ASP A 26 14.27 -23.28 2.99
C ASP A 26 14.61 -24.14 1.74
N PHE A 27 14.46 -23.55 0.55
CA PHE A 27 14.84 -24.19 -0.69
C PHE A 27 16.36 -24.21 -0.86
N ASN A 28 16.90 -25.37 -1.26
CA ASN A 28 18.31 -25.50 -1.58
C ASN A 28 18.61 -24.92 -3.00
N ASP A 29 18.41 -23.62 -3.15
CA ASP A 29 18.58 -22.88 -4.38
C ASP A 29 19.34 -21.59 -4.12
N PRO A 30 20.56 -21.42 -4.67
CA PRO A 30 21.41 -20.25 -4.42
C PRO A 30 20.78 -18.93 -4.88
N ALA A 31 19.81 -18.95 -5.79
CA ALA A 31 19.14 -17.76 -6.27
C ALA A 31 18.39 -17.03 -5.16
N PHE A 32 17.80 -17.75 -4.20
CA PHE A 32 17.13 -17.14 -3.04
C PHE A 32 18.09 -16.48 -2.05
N SER A 33 19.39 -16.66 -2.23
CA SER A 33 20.45 -16.13 -1.38
C SER A 33 21.43 -15.18 -2.09
N LEU A 34 21.17 -14.79 -3.33
CA LEU A 34 22.06 -13.99 -4.18
C LEU A 34 23.47 -14.60 -4.29
N VAL A 35 23.57 -15.90 -4.49
CA VAL A 35 24.85 -16.64 -4.56
C VAL A 35 25.09 -17.16 -5.97
N GLY A 36 26.35 -17.10 -6.41
CA GLY A 36 26.76 -17.62 -7.71
C GLY A 36 26.20 -16.86 -8.91
N GLY A 37 25.94 -15.57 -8.77
CA GLY A 37 25.37 -14.75 -9.84
C GLY A 37 23.90 -15.06 -10.16
N LYS A 38 23.17 -15.68 -9.23
CA LYS A 38 21.76 -16.03 -9.35
C LYS A 38 20.89 -15.17 -8.43
N GLU A 39 19.67 -14.86 -8.86
CA GLU A 39 18.71 -14.04 -8.12
C GLU A 39 17.27 -14.41 -8.50
N VAL A 40 16.30 -13.93 -7.72
CA VAL A 40 14.87 -14.21 -7.86
C VAL A 40 14.03 -12.94 -7.81
N TYR A 41 14.53 -11.83 -8.31
CA TYR A 41 13.77 -10.60 -8.38
C TYR A 41 12.50 -10.77 -9.23
N GLY A 42 11.36 -10.16 -8.79
CA GLY A 42 10.06 -10.34 -9.42
C GLY A 42 9.50 -11.75 -9.30
N GLN A 43 10.16 -12.61 -8.53
CA GLN A 43 9.77 -13.98 -8.22
C GLN A 43 9.71 -14.15 -6.69
N GLY A 44 9.37 -15.34 -6.22
CA GLY A 44 9.31 -15.60 -4.78
C GLY A 44 7.88 -15.85 -4.32
N VAL A 45 7.45 -15.24 -3.21
CA VAL A 45 6.13 -15.46 -2.62
C VAL A 45 5.05 -14.74 -3.39
N TRP A 46 4.02 -15.48 -3.81
CA TRP A 46 2.80 -14.97 -4.45
C TRP A 46 1.69 -14.76 -3.42
N ALA A 47 0.51 -14.34 -3.88
CA ALA A 47 -0.63 -14.05 -3.01
C ALA A 47 -0.97 -15.22 -2.08
N PRO A 48 -0.98 -15.04 -0.75
CA PRO A 48 -1.28 -16.09 0.20
C PRO A 48 -2.78 -16.21 0.47
N CYS A 49 -3.22 -17.43 0.80
CA CYS A 49 -4.54 -17.73 1.31
C CYS A 49 -4.43 -18.22 2.75
N ILE A 50 -5.13 -17.61 3.70
CA ILE A 50 -5.18 -18.03 5.10
C ILE A 50 -6.54 -18.66 5.42
N ARG A 51 -6.54 -19.75 6.19
CA ARG A 51 -7.76 -20.42 6.68
C ARG A 51 -7.55 -20.91 8.11
N TYR A 52 -8.65 -20.98 8.84
CA TYR A 52 -8.72 -21.66 10.13
C TYR A 52 -9.72 -22.81 10.03
N ASN A 53 -9.29 -23.99 10.46
CA ASN A 53 -10.15 -25.19 10.44
C ASN A 53 -9.78 -26.15 11.56
N LYS A 54 -10.78 -26.64 12.31
CA LYS A 54 -10.63 -27.67 13.36
C LYS A 54 -9.46 -27.41 14.32
N GLY A 55 -9.31 -26.16 14.81
CA GLY A 55 -8.28 -25.78 15.78
C GLY A 55 -6.91 -25.47 15.18
N LYS A 56 -6.74 -25.47 13.85
CA LYS A 56 -5.47 -25.20 13.18
C LYS A 56 -5.58 -24.04 12.19
N PHE A 57 -4.48 -23.32 12.06
CA PHE A 57 -4.28 -22.29 11.04
C PHE A 57 -3.54 -22.89 9.85
N TYR A 58 -3.96 -22.49 8.66
CA TYR A 58 -3.37 -22.91 7.39
C TYR A 58 -3.07 -21.68 6.55
N VAL A 59 -1.87 -21.61 6.01
CA VAL A 59 -1.47 -20.59 5.03
C VAL A 59 -0.95 -21.31 3.78
N PHE A 60 -1.47 -20.93 2.63
CA PHE A 60 -1.06 -21.47 1.34
C PHE A 60 -0.51 -20.32 0.49
N THR A 61 0.57 -20.56 -0.22
CA THR A 61 1.14 -19.61 -1.17
C THR A 61 1.96 -20.31 -2.23
N ASN A 62 1.96 -19.79 -3.44
CA ASN A 62 2.90 -20.24 -4.46
C ASN A 62 4.25 -19.55 -4.30
N VAL A 63 5.31 -20.27 -4.64
CA VAL A 63 6.64 -19.70 -4.81
C VAL A 63 7.13 -20.06 -6.21
N ASN A 64 7.56 -19.07 -6.98
CA ASN A 64 8.00 -19.26 -8.37
C ASN A 64 9.03 -20.37 -8.49
N GLY A 65 8.77 -21.31 -9.41
CA GLY A 65 9.63 -22.47 -9.65
C GLY A 65 9.67 -23.52 -8.54
N LYS A 66 8.88 -23.32 -7.45
CA LYS A 66 8.79 -24.26 -6.31
C LYS A 66 7.37 -24.78 -6.06
N GLY A 67 6.38 -24.27 -6.81
CA GLY A 67 4.98 -24.68 -6.68
C GLY A 67 4.29 -24.19 -5.41
N LEU A 68 3.22 -24.88 -5.05
CA LEU A 68 2.38 -24.54 -3.90
C LEU A 68 3.03 -24.99 -2.59
N GLN A 69 3.07 -24.09 -1.63
CA GLN A 69 3.53 -24.31 -0.26
C GLN A 69 2.36 -24.20 0.70
N ALA A 70 2.27 -25.09 1.66
CA ALA A 70 1.31 -25.03 2.76
C ALA A 70 2.06 -24.93 4.09
N TYR A 71 1.60 -24.05 4.96
CA TYR A 71 2.10 -23.86 6.31
C TYR A 71 0.96 -24.09 7.30
N ILE A 72 1.20 -24.92 8.31
CA ILE A 72 0.19 -25.35 9.29
C ILE A 72 0.69 -25.07 10.69
N ALA A 73 -0.17 -24.48 11.53
CA ALA A 73 0.16 -24.21 12.92
C ALA A 73 -1.05 -24.42 13.85
N ASP A 74 -0.80 -24.84 15.09
CA ASP A 74 -1.80 -24.89 16.15
C ASP A 74 -2.01 -23.50 16.79
N ASP A 75 -0.98 -22.67 16.83
CA ASP A 75 -1.04 -21.25 17.21
C ASP A 75 -0.68 -20.37 16.00
N ILE A 76 -1.42 -19.28 15.80
CA ILE A 76 -1.18 -18.33 14.70
C ILE A 76 0.21 -17.70 14.74
N ARG A 77 0.88 -17.72 15.90
CA ARG A 77 2.25 -17.27 16.06
C ARG A 77 3.29 -18.31 15.64
N GLY A 78 2.84 -19.53 15.35
CA GLY A 78 3.68 -20.67 15.03
C GLY A 78 4.09 -21.50 16.27
N PRO A 79 4.99 -22.47 16.13
CA PRO A 79 5.77 -22.72 14.92
C PRO A 79 4.91 -23.28 13.77
N TRP A 80 5.29 -22.93 12.54
CA TRP A 80 4.62 -23.36 11.33
C TRP A 80 5.29 -24.61 10.75
N LYS A 81 4.50 -25.66 10.53
CA LYS A 81 4.94 -26.85 9.80
C LYS A 81 4.80 -26.60 8.31
N HIS A 82 5.89 -26.74 7.56
CA HIS A 82 5.91 -26.60 6.11
C HIS A 82 5.57 -27.92 5.41
N VAL A 83 4.75 -27.86 4.38
CA VAL A 83 4.39 -28.96 3.47
C VAL A 83 4.46 -28.44 2.04
N MET A 84 5.21 -29.13 1.17
CA MET A 84 5.19 -28.86 -0.27
C MET A 84 4.03 -29.62 -0.90
N VAL A 85 3.12 -28.90 -1.53
CA VAL A 85 1.97 -29.48 -2.23
C VAL A 85 2.37 -29.75 -3.68
N LYS A 86 2.25 -30.98 -4.14
CA LYS A 86 2.57 -31.34 -5.51
C LYS A 86 1.57 -30.74 -6.49
N GLY A 87 2.05 -30.18 -7.58
CA GLY A 87 1.25 -29.57 -8.63
C GLY A 87 1.39 -28.06 -8.70
N ASN A 88 0.85 -27.49 -9.76
CA ASN A 88 0.81 -26.04 -9.97
C ASN A 88 -0.64 -25.57 -9.82
N ILE A 89 -0.95 -24.89 -8.71
CA ILE A 89 -2.28 -24.40 -8.36
C ILE A 89 -2.18 -22.87 -8.28
N TYR A 90 -2.40 -22.22 -9.42
CA TYR A 90 -2.17 -20.79 -9.59
C TYR A 90 -3.26 -19.96 -8.90
N ASP A 91 -2.84 -18.95 -8.12
CA ASP A 91 -3.67 -17.91 -7.51
C ASP A 91 -4.87 -18.45 -6.73
N LEU A 92 -4.58 -19.35 -5.83
CA LEU A 92 -5.53 -20.28 -5.21
C LEU A 92 -6.34 -19.67 -4.07
N SER A 93 -7.53 -20.25 -3.90
CA SER A 93 -8.29 -20.22 -2.65
C SER A 93 -8.50 -21.64 -2.11
N ILE A 94 -8.40 -21.80 -0.81
CA ILE A 94 -8.72 -23.06 -0.14
C ILE A 94 -10.06 -22.95 0.57
N LEU A 95 -10.89 -23.98 0.45
CA LEU A 95 -12.12 -24.15 1.22
C LEU A 95 -12.08 -25.50 1.94
N PHE A 96 -12.26 -25.47 3.26
CA PHE A 96 -12.58 -26.65 4.05
C PHE A 96 -14.11 -26.79 4.10
N ASP A 97 -14.64 -27.90 3.59
CA ASP A 97 -16.06 -28.16 3.56
C ASP A 97 -16.30 -29.61 3.97
N ASP A 98 -16.94 -29.80 5.13
CA ASP A 98 -17.05 -31.09 5.82
C ASP A 98 -15.65 -31.71 6.03
N ASP A 99 -15.41 -32.92 5.47
CA ASP A 99 -14.13 -33.61 5.55
C ASP A 99 -13.25 -33.43 4.30
N LYS A 100 -13.66 -32.58 3.37
CA LYS A 100 -12.96 -32.32 2.12
C LYS A 100 -12.23 -30.99 2.13
N ILE A 101 -11.15 -30.93 1.36
CA ILE A 101 -10.35 -29.73 1.15
C ILE A 101 -10.38 -29.43 -0.34
N TYR A 102 -10.94 -28.29 -0.71
CA TYR A 102 -11.02 -27.86 -2.09
C TYR A 102 -10.03 -26.74 -2.37
N ALA A 103 -9.33 -26.80 -3.50
CA ALA A 103 -8.53 -25.73 -4.05
C ALA A 103 -9.19 -25.19 -5.30
N ILE A 104 -9.53 -23.91 -5.28
CA ILE A 104 -10.08 -23.16 -6.41
C ILE A 104 -8.94 -22.33 -6.98
N HIS A 105 -8.71 -22.41 -8.29
CA HIS A 105 -7.53 -21.83 -8.92
C HIS A 105 -7.75 -21.52 -10.40
N GLY A 106 -6.78 -20.81 -11.01
CA GLY A 106 -6.74 -20.56 -12.45
C GLY A 106 -6.75 -19.07 -12.80
N TYR A 107 -6.69 -18.82 -14.08
CA TYR A 107 -6.80 -17.49 -14.68
C TYR A 107 -7.70 -17.58 -15.91
N GLY A 108 -8.78 -16.79 -15.93
CA GLY A 108 -9.76 -16.80 -17.03
C GLY A 108 -10.70 -18.01 -17.02
N SER A 109 -10.18 -19.21 -16.94
CA SER A 109 -10.92 -20.45 -16.63
C SER A 109 -10.69 -20.80 -15.16
N VAL A 110 -11.75 -20.85 -14.38
CA VAL A 110 -11.68 -21.21 -12.96
C VAL A 110 -11.84 -22.71 -12.79
N ARG A 111 -10.90 -23.30 -12.10
CA ARG A 111 -10.86 -24.74 -11.84
C ARG A 111 -11.01 -25.02 -10.34
N CYS A 112 -11.48 -26.21 -10.03
CA CYS A 112 -11.56 -26.71 -8.67
C CYS A 112 -11.04 -28.15 -8.63
N CYS A 113 -10.18 -28.42 -7.65
CA CYS A 113 -9.76 -29.76 -7.32
C CYS A 113 -9.91 -30.05 -5.82
N GLU A 114 -9.99 -31.34 -5.46
CA GLU A 114 -9.94 -31.80 -4.08
C GLU A 114 -8.47 -32.07 -3.71
N LEU A 115 -8.02 -31.59 -2.55
CA LEU A 115 -6.70 -31.94 -2.01
C LEU A 115 -6.78 -33.13 -1.07
N LYS A 116 -5.72 -33.94 -1.03
CA LYS A 116 -5.58 -34.97 -0.01
C LYS A 116 -5.56 -34.37 1.40
N PRO A 117 -6.06 -35.11 2.43
CA PRO A 117 -6.10 -34.60 3.81
C PRO A 117 -4.72 -34.23 4.38
N ASP A 118 -3.65 -34.87 3.91
CA ASP A 118 -2.25 -34.56 4.29
C ASP A 118 -1.64 -33.39 3.51
N LEU A 119 -2.40 -32.79 2.58
CA LEU A 119 -2.00 -31.70 1.69
C LEU A 119 -0.84 -32.04 0.75
N SER A 120 -0.53 -33.31 0.53
CA SER A 120 0.61 -33.72 -0.30
C SER A 120 0.39 -33.42 -1.79
N GLU A 121 -0.82 -33.57 -2.28
CA GLU A 121 -1.18 -33.41 -3.70
C GLU A 121 -2.70 -33.33 -3.91
N PRO A 122 -3.17 -32.87 -5.08
CA PRO A 122 -4.56 -33.01 -5.50
C PRO A 122 -4.98 -34.50 -5.60
N VAL A 123 -6.23 -34.77 -5.27
CA VAL A 123 -6.81 -36.11 -5.49
C VAL A 123 -6.93 -36.33 -7.00
N PRO A 124 -6.35 -37.40 -7.54
CA PRO A 124 -6.37 -37.66 -8.98
C PRO A 124 -7.79 -37.71 -9.58
N GLY A 125 -7.96 -37.05 -10.72
CA GLY A 125 -9.24 -37.01 -11.46
C GLY A 125 -10.28 -36.03 -10.89
N THR A 126 -9.99 -35.27 -9.86
CA THR A 126 -10.93 -34.29 -9.28
C THR A 126 -10.79 -32.87 -9.88
N ASP A 127 -9.65 -32.55 -10.53
CA ASP A 127 -9.45 -31.24 -11.12
C ASP A 127 -10.34 -31.03 -12.36
N ARG A 128 -11.26 -30.09 -12.27
CA ARG A 128 -12.19 -29.73 -13.36
C ARG A 128 -12.51 -28.25 -13.41
N GLU A 129 -12.87 -27.79 -14.57
CA GLU A 129 -13.38 -26.45 -14.78
C GLU A 129 -14.75 -26.28 -14.12
N ILE A 130 -14.93 -25.20 -13.35
CA ILE A 130 -16.18 -24.85 -12.69
C ILE A 130 -16.79 -23.55 -13.23
N ILE A 131 -15.96 -22.65 -13.78
CA ILE A 131 -16.37 -21.45 -14.51
C ILE A 131 -15.54 -21.38 -15.79
N PRO A 132 -16.18 -21.44 -16.97
CA PRO A 132 -15.46 -21.47 -18.23
C PRO A 132 -14.81 -20.13 -18.58
N GLU A 133 -13.80 -20.19 -19.43
CA GLU A 133 -13.15 -19.02 -20.01
C GLU A 133 -14.17 -18.12 -20.75
N GLY A 134 -13.91 -16.82 -20.75
CA GLY A 134 -14.77 -15.82 -21.43
C GLY A 134 -15.91 -15.29 -20.59
N THR A 135 -16.07 -15.70 -19.33
CA THR A 135 -17.07 -15.16 -18.39
C THR A 135 -16.66 -13.84 -17.74
N GLY A 136 -15.43 -13.38 -17.96
CA GLY A 136 -14.86 -12.18 -17.32
C GLY A 136 -14.22 -12.47 -15.98
N VAL A 137 -14.33 -13.67 -15.43
CA VAL A 137 -13.63 -14.05 -14.19
C VAL A 137 -12.16 -14.26 -14.50
N GLY A 138 -11.28 -13.47 -13.86
CA GLY A 138 -9.83 -13.53 -14.06
C GLY A 138 -9.13 -14.40 -13.03
N GLU A 139 -8.70 -13.82 -11.93
CA GLU A 139 -7.89 -14.46 -10.89
C GLU A 139 -8.24 -13.90 -9.49
N GLY A 140 -7.35 -14.09 -8.48
CA GLY A 140 -7.56 -13.57 -7.13
C GLY A 140 -8.72 -14.24 -6.40
N HIS A 141 -8.80 -15.55 -6.51
CA HIS A 141 -9.96 -16.32 -6.05
C HIS A 141 -10.04 -16.41 -4.53
N HIS A 142 -11.25 -16.17 -3.97
CA HIS A 142 -11.58 -16.43 -2.57
C HIS A 142 -12.94 -17.11 -2.47
N MET A 143 -12.93 -18.40 -2.12
CA MET A 143 -14.14 -19.23 -1.99
C MET A 143 -14.63 -19.27 -0.55
N TYR A 144 -15.94 -19.12 -0.40
CA TYR A 144 -16.66 -19.20 0.87
C TYR A 144 -17.89 -20.09 0.74
N LYS A 145 -18.30 -20.71 1.85
CA LYS A 145 -19.63 -21.33 2.00
C LYS A 145 -20.40 -20.54 3.05
N ILE A 146 -21.44 -19.83 2.64
CA ILE A 146 -22.22 -18.93 3.49
C ILE A 146 -23.69 -19.34 3.38
N ASN A 147 -24.31 -19.75 4.49
CA ASN A 147 -25.71 -20.19 4.53
C ASN A 147 -26.05 -21.28 3.48
N GLY A 148 -25.11 -22.22 3.26
CA GLY A 148 -25.28 -23.31 2.31
C GLY A 148 -25.05 -22.97 0.83
N MET A 149 -24.74 -21.72 0.52
CA MET A 149 -24.40 -21.25 -0.83
C MET A 149 -22.88 -21.05 -0.93
N TYR A 150 -22.29 -21.44 -2.04
CA TYR A 150 -20.88 -21.18 -2.38
C TYR A 150 -20.76 -19.84 -3.06
N TYR A 151 -19.84 -19.00 -2.56
CA TYR A 151 -19.52 -17.68 -3.09
C TYR A 151 -18.04 -17.65 -3.46
N LEU A 152 -17.75 -17.29 -4.68
CA LEU A 152 -16.40 -17.09 -5.18
C LEU A 152 -16.19 -15.61 -5.50
N ILE A 153 -15.34 -14.95 -4.71
CA ILE A 153 -14.88 -13.61 -5.01
C ILE A 153 -13.67 -13.72 -5.93
N SER A 154 -13.67 -12.97 -7.02
CA SER A 154 -12.60 -12.98 -8.02
C SER A 154 -12.40 -11.60 -8.60
N THR A 155 -11.38 -11.42 -9.39
CA THR A 155 -11.11 -10.16 -10.08
C THR A 155 -11.14 -10.29 -11.60
N ASP A 156 -11.48 -9.18 -12.26
CA ASP A 156 -11.21 -8.92 -13.66
C ASP A 156 -10.39 -7.63 -13.76
N TYR A 157 -9.28 -7.65 -14.49
CA TYR A 157 -8.42 -6.48 -14.63
C TYR A 157 -8.96 -5.39 -15.56
N LYS A 158 -9.99 -5.68 -16.34
CA LYS A 158 -10.51 -4.72 -17.33
C LYS A 158 -11.73 -4.00 -16.79
N PRO A 159 -11.83 -2.64 -16.94
CA PRO A 159 -10.77 -1.76 -17.49
C PRO A 159 -9.64 -1.44 -16.52
N ASN A 160 -9.87 -1.39 -15.19
CA ASN A 160 -8.90 -0.98 -14.18
C ASN A 160 -8.92 -1.85 -12.92
N GLY A 161 -9.39 -3.06 -13.02
CA GLY A 161 -9.68 -3.94 -11.90
C GLY A 161 -11.13 -3.80 -11.44
N ARG A 162 -11.82 -4.94 -11.33
CA ARG A 162 -13.17 -5.06 -10.78
C ARG A 162 -13.21 -6.28 -9.88
N THR A 163 -14.07 -6.25 -8.89
CA THR A 163 -14.37 -7.45 -8.10
C THR A 163 -15.68 -8.05 -8.58
N LEU A 164 -15.61 -9.34 -8.89
CA LEU A 164 -16.75 -10.15 -9.27
C LEU A 164 -17.10 -11.10 -8.14
N CYS A 165 -18.37 -11.47 -8.08
CA CYS A 165 -18.84 -12.53 -7.22
C CYS A 165 -19.58 -13.56 -8.05
N SER A 166 -19.19 -14.82 -7.93
CA SER A 166 -19.87 -15.96 -8.51
C SER A 166 -20.50 -16.80 -7.42
N ARG A 167 -21.77 -17.22 -7.56
CA ARG A 167 -22.44 -18.06 -6.56
C ARG A 167 -23.06 -19.31 -7.15
N SER A 168 -23.12 -20.36 -6.34
CA SER A 168 -23.75 -21.63 -6.70
C SER A 168 -24.21 -22.40 -5.46
N LYS A 169 -25.21 -23.28 -5.63
CA LYS A 169 -25.63 -24.26 -4.60
C LYS A 169 -24.68 -25.45 -4.49
N SER A 170 -23.82 -25.65 -5.48
CA SER A 170 -22.84 -26.72 -5.53
C SER A 170 -21.46 -26.13 -5.78
N ILE A 171 -20.42 -26.65 -5.11
CA ILE A 171 -19.03 -26.24 -5.39
C ILE A 171 -18.60 -26.49 -6.83
N TRP A 172 -19.29 -27.40 -7.49
CA TRP A 172 -19.04 -27.82 -8.88
C TRP A 172 -19.84 -26.99 -9.90
N GLY A 173 -20.62 -26.00 -9.44
CA GLY A 173 -21.48 -25.19 -10.28
C GLY A 173 -22.87 -25.82 -10.57
N PRO A 174 -23.61 -25.25 -11.52
CA PRO A 174 -23.25 -24.08 -12.30
C PRO A 174 -23.21 -22.77 -11.45
N TYR A 175 -22.36 -21.85 -11.84
CA TYR A 175 -22.19 -20.54 -11.19
C TYR A 175 -22.91 -19.42 -11.95
N GLU A 176 -23.57 -18.55 -11.21
CA GLU A 176 -24.05 -17.25 -11.65
C GLU A 176 -23.03 -16.19 -11.21
N THR A 177 -22.66 -15.27 -12.10
CA THR A 177 -21.60 -14.28 -11.82
C THR A 177 -22.10 -12.86 -12.06
N ILE A 178 -21.83 -11.95 -11.12
CA ILE A 178 -22.06 -10.52 -11.27
C ILE A 178 -20.83 -9.69 -10.84
N THR A 179 -20.76 -8.44 -11.29
CA THR A 179 -19.81 -7.46 -10.77
C THR A 179 -20.35 -6.85 -9.49
N ILE A 180 -19.55 -6.83 -8.43
CA ILE A 180 -19.92 -6.28 -7.12
C ILE A 180 -19.20 -4.98 -6.75
N THR A 181 -18.32 -4.47 -7.64
CA THR A 181 -17.72 -3.13 -7.58
C THR A 181 -18.08 -2.34 -8.82
N ALA A 182 -18.14 -1.00 -8.70
CA ALA A 182 -18.21 -0.10 -9.84
C ALA A 182 -16.82 0.10 -10.47
N ASP A 183 -16.81 0.53 -11.75
CA ASP A 183 -15.58 0.94 -12.45
C ASP A 183 -15.13 2.33 -11.96
N GLU A 184 -14.51 2.37 -10.80
CA GLU A 184 -14.05 3.60 -10.16
C GLU A 184 -12.61 3.45 -9.71
N THR A 185 -11.79 4.46 -9.97
CA THR A 185 -10.40 4.51 -9.53
C THR A 185 -10.22 5.56 -8.45
N TYR A 186 -9.30 5.30 -7.53
CA TYR A 186 -8.93 6.21 -6.45
C TYR A 186 -7.58 6.89 -6.69
N GLY A 187 -6.96 6.69 -7.85
CA GLY A 187 -5.65 7.19 -8.19
C GLY A 187 -5.65 8.40 -9.11
N TYR A 188 -4.53 9.15 -9.07
CA TYR A 188 -4.32 10.32 -9.92
C TYR A 188 -4.19 9.93 -11.41
N HIS A 189 -3.55 8.82 -11.69
CA HIS A 189 -3.41 8.25 -13.03
C HIS A 189 -4.12 6.89 -13.08
N PRO A 190 -5.44 6.85 -13.24
CA PRO A 190 -6.18 5.60 -13.28
C PRO A 190 -5.76 4.77 -14.48
N GLY A 191 -5.53 3.49 -14.26
CA GLY A 191 -5.16 2.54 -15.31
C GLY A 191 -4.30 1.40 -14.80
N PRO A 192 -4.13 0.36 -15.62
CA PRO A 192 -3.31 -0.78 -15.25
C PRO A 192 -1.84 -0.39 -15.15
N MET A 193 -1.18 -0.85 -14.09
CA MET A 193 0.25 -0.64 -13.83
C MET A 193 1.17 -1.34 -14.85
N THR A 194 0.61 -2.01 -15.84
CA THR A 194 1.34 -2.89 -16.76
C THR A 194 2.10 -2.16 -17.86
N GLU A 195 1.79 -0.90 -18.12
CA GLU A 195 2.35 -0.18 -19.27
C GLU A 195 3.25 1.00 -18.87
N VAL A 196 4.42 0.72 -18.32
CA VAL A 196 5.46 1.73 -18.24
C VAL A 196 6.11 1.87 -19.63
N LYS A 197 5.79 2.96 -20.33
CA LYS A 197 6.45 3.29 -21.61
C LYS A 197 7.77 3.98 -21.30
N GLY A 198 8.85 3.54 -21.97
CA GLY A 198 10.12 4.19 -21.80
C GLY A 198 11.32 3.32 -22.19
N ARG A 199 12.52 3.87 -22.01
CA ARG A 199 13.77 3.18 -22.26
C ARG A 199 13.91 1.98 -21.31
N ILE A 200 14.35 0.84 -21.84
CA ILE A 200 14.68 -0.32 -21.02
C ILE A 200 16.04 -0.09 -20.35
N VAL A 201 16.10 -0.34 -19.06
CA VAL A 201 17.33 -0.28 -18.26
C VAL A 201 17.81 -1.69 -17.96
N ASP A 202 19.05 -1.98 -18.32
CA ASP A 202 19.74 -3.18 -17.84
C ASP A 202 20.26 -2.90 -16.43
N ASN A 203 19.69 -3.59 -15.47
CA ASN A 203 20.01 -3.44 -14.05
C ASN A 203 20.91 -4.57 -13.52
N GLY A 204 21.47 -5.38 -14.44
CA GLY A 204 22.31 -6.51 -14.08
C GLY A 204 21.58 -7.72 -13.51
N THR A 205 20.23 -7.71 -13.49
CA THR A 205 19.38 -8.85 -13.11
C THR A 205 18.71 -9.44 -14.35
N HIS A 206 17.97 -10.54 -14.20
CA HIS A 206 17.19 -11.10 -15.32
C HIS A 206 16.00 -10.20 -15.73
N ILE A 207 15.55 -9.30 -14.86
CA ILE A 207 14.45 -8.39 -15.13
C ILE A 207 14.94 -7.17 -15.91
N LYS A 208 14.37 -6.95 -17.08
CA LYS A 208 14.55 -5.73 -17.86
C LYS A 208 13.45 -4.75 -17.53
N ILE A 209 13.77 -3.73 -16.74
CA ILE A 209 12.80 -2.72 -16.32
C ILE A 209 12.73 -1.57 -17.32
N LYS A 210 11.53 -1.02 -17.48
CA LYS A 210 11.35 0.22 -18.24
C LYS A 210 11.58 1.42 -17.32
N MET A 211 12.17 2.46 -17.89
CA MET A 211 12.37 3.73 -17.20
C MET A 211 11.03 4.29 -16.73
N PRO A 212 10.89 4.64 -15.46
CA PRO A 212 9.76 5.44 -15.05
C PRO A 212 9.87 6.83 -15.67
N ASN A 213 8.80 7.31 -16.26
CA ASN A 213 8.59 8.73 -16.42
C ASN A 213 7.66 9.20 -15.30
N HIS A 214 7.57 10.50 -15.08
CA HIS A 214 6.77 11.08 -13.98
C HIS A 214 5.27 10.72 -14.04
N ASN A 215 4.77 10.21 -15.15
CA ASN A 215 3.38 9.85 -15.36
C ASN A 215 3.17 8.34 -15.56
N ALA A 216 4.17 7.53 -15.27
CA ALA A 216 4.14 6.10 -15.56
C ALA A 216 3.51 5.27 -14.44
N THR A 217 3.40 5.83 -13.25
CA THR A 217 2.80 5.17 -12.09
C THR A 217 1.29 5.37 -12.11
N ALA A 218 0.53 4.30 -11.95
CA ALA A 218 -0.92 4.32 -12.02
C ALA A 218 -1.56 3.68 -10.79
N CYS A 219 -2.88 3.81 -10.70
CA CYS A 219 -3.67 3.17 -9.67
C CYS A 219 -4.70 2.26 -10.31
N THR A 220 -4.94 1.14 -9.67
CA THR A 220 -6.08 0.27 -9.98
C THR A 220 -7.27 0.59 -9.07
N ASN A 221 -8.44 0.08 -9.42
CA ASN A 221 -9.53 -0.04 -8.44
C ASN A 221 -9.13 -1.05 -7.36
N ALA A 222 -9.81 -1.01 -6.22
CA ALA A 222 -9.65 -2.04 -5.22
C ALA A 222 -10.26 -3.36 -5.73
N HIS A 223 -9.45 -4.41 -5.76
CA HIS A 223 -9.81 -5.75 -6.26
C HIS A 223 -8.86 -6.79 -5.65
N GLN A 224 -9.07 -8.06 -5.91
CA GLN A 224 -8.32 -9.18 -5.32
C GLN A 224 -8.26 -9.13 -3.78
N GLY A 225 -9.02 -9.97 -3.16
CA GLY A 225 -9.05 -10.10 -1.71
C GLY A 225 -10.28 -10.84 -1.24
N GLY A 226 -10.48 -10.83 0.05
CA GLY A 226 -11.50 -11.62 0.70
C GLY A 226 -12.53 -10.80 1.45
N ILE A 227 -13.57 -11.50 1.90
CA ILE A 227 -14.63 -10.94 2.74
C ILE A 227 -14.62 -11.60 4.12
N VAL A 228 -15.07 -10.88 5.12
CA VAL A 228 -15.16 -11.33 6.50
C VAL A 228 -16.39 -10.75 7.18
N SER A 229 -17.04 -11.53 8.05
CA SER A 229 -18.09 -11.04 8.93
C SER A 229 -17.55 -10.73 10.33
N THR A 230 -18.08 -9.68 10.95
CA THR A 230 -17.87 -9.39 12.36
C THR A 230 -18.82 -10.22 13.24
N PRO A 231 -18.54 -10.38 14.54
CA PRO A 231 -19.41 -11.13 15.45
C PRO A 231 -20.84 -10.59 15.54
N ASP A 232 -21.06 -9.32 15.29
CA ASP A 232 -22.37 -8.65 15.29
C ASP A 232 -23.02 -8.61 13.89
N GLY A 233 -22.47 -9.36 12.92
CA GLY A 233 -23.09 -9.62 11.63
C GLY A 233 -22.83 -8.60 10.53
N GLN A 234 -21.97 -7.60 10.75
CA GLN A 234 -21.50 -6.75 9.67
C GLN A 234 -20.56 -7.52 8.75
N TRP A 235 -20.54 -7.15 7.47
CA TRP A 235 -19.64 -7.72 6.48
C TRP A 235 -18.69 -6.69 5.91
N TRP A 236 -17.44 -7.12 5.71
CA TRP A 236 -16.35 -6.27 5.27
C TRP A 236 -15.51 -6.99 4.23
N ALA A 237 -14.98 -6.24 3.28
CA ALA A 237 -13.98 -6.70 2.33
C ALA A 237 -12.60 -6.13 2.66
N LEU A 238 -11.58 -6.94 2.50
CA LEU A 238 -10.18 -6.56 2.50
C LEU A 238 -9.66 -6.84 1.10
N LEU A 239 -9.55 -5.80 0.28
CA LEU A 239 -9.13 -5.87 -1.12
C LEU A 239 -7.82 -5.14 -1.31
N MET A 240 -7.03 -5.54 -2.29
CA MET A 240 -5.81 -4.84 -2.65
C MET A 240 -6.08 -3.76 -3.69
N GLN A 241 -5.23 -2.73 -3.66
CA GLN A 241 -5.12 -1.70 -4.68
C GLN A 241 -3.64 -1.50 -5.01
N ASP A 242 -3.30 -1.43 -6.30
CA ASP A 242 -2.00 -0.88 -6.69
C ASP A 242 -2.09 0.64 -6.64
N PHE A 243 -1.23 1.29 -5.86
CA PHE A 243 -1.25 2.71 -5.63
C PHE A 243 0.13 3.33 -5.74
N HIS A 244 0.42 3.97 -6.85
CA HIS A 244 1.66 4.71 -7.09
C HIS A 244 2.93 3.91 -6.71
N SER A 245 4.01 4.59 -6.36
CA SER A 245 5.28 3.96 -5.97
C SER A 245 5.24 3.22 -4.63
N ILE A 246 4.20 3.40 -3.83
CA ILE A 246 3.98 2.60 -2.62
C ILE A 246 3.71 1.13 -2.97
N GLY A 247 3.16 0.87 -4.17
CA GLY A 247 2.80 -0.46 -4.66
C GLY A 247 1.46 -0.93 -4.10
N ARG A 248 1.34 -2.22 -3.84
CA ARG A 248 0.10 -2.85 -3.36
C ARG A 248 -0.21 -2.50 -1.93
N THR A 249 -1.37 -1.89 -1.72
CA THR A 249 -1.97 -1.59 -0.41
C THR A 249 -3.20 -2.45 -0.19
N VAL A 250 -3.73 -2.47 1.02
CA VAL A 250 -4.97 -3.17 1.37
C VAL A 250 -5.98 -2.14 1.86
N ASP A 251 -7.17 -2.19 1.29
CA ASP A 251 -8.29 -1.32 1.61
C ASP A 251 -9.37 -2.12 2.34
N LEU A 252 -9.90 -1.56 3.42
CA LEU A 252 -11.04 -2.09 4.16
C LEU A 252 -12.31 -1.41 3.66
N MET A 253 -13.33 -2.20 3.26
CA MET A 253 -14.56 -1.69 2.67
C MET A 253 -15.79 -2.35 3.27
N PRO A 254 -16.88 -1.60 3.49
CA PRO A 254 -18.14 -2.19 3.92
C PRO A 254 -18.75 -3.02 2.78
N ILE A 255 -19.51 -4.05 3.18
CA ILE A 255 -20.31 -4.87 2.27
C ILE A 255 -21.77 -4.72 2.64
N THR A 256 -22.60 -4.47 1.63
CA THR A 256 -24.05 -4.51 1.73
C THR A 256 -24.60 -5.72 0.98
N TRP A 257 -25.29 -6.62 1.71
CA TRP A 257 -25.98 -7.74 1.10
C TRP A 257 -27.30 -7.30 0.48
N LYS A 258 -27.46 -7.54 -0.84
CA LYS A 258 -28.70 -7.28 -1.56
C LYS A 258 -28.99 -8.44 -2.52
N ASP A 259 -30.20 -8.96 -2.47
CA ASP A 259 -30.66 -10.10 -3.29
C ASP A 259 -29.72 -11.33 -3.24
N GLY A 260 -29.10 -11.54 -2.08
CA GLY A 260 -28.13 -12.60 -1.83
C GLY A 260 -26.75 -12.36 -2.48
N TRP A 261 -26.40 -11.11 -2.81
CA TRP A 261 -25.09 -10.72 -3.33
C TRP A 261 -24.36 -9.76 -2.39
N PRO A 262 -23.05 -9.93 -2.16
CA PRO A 262 -22.24 -9.10 -1.27
C PRO A 262 -21.67 -7.90 -2.03
N PHE A 263 -22.47 -6.88 -2.30
CA PHE A 263 -21.99 -5.67 -2.96
C PHE A 263 -21.01 -4.91 -2.07
N ILE A 264 -19.89 -4.48 -2.66
CA ILE A 264 -19.00 -3.50 -2.01
C ILE A 264 -19.75 -2.18 -1.90
N GLY A 265 -19.61 -1.47 -0.76
CA GLY A 265 -20.19 -0.16 -0.55
C GLY A 265 -21.42 -0.16 0.36
N LEU A 266 -22.01 1.01 0.48
CA LEU A 266 -23.15 1.29 1.36
C LEU A 266 -24.47 1.19 0.61
N GLU A 267 -25.56 0.95 1.35
CA GLU A 267 -26.90 0.99 0.80
C GLU A 267 -27.16 2.33 0.10
N GLY A 268 -27.73 2.28 -1.10
CA GLY A 268 -27.96 3.46 -1.95
C GLY A 268 -26.76 3.83 -2.82
N ASN A 269 -25.58 3.24 -2.59
CA ASN A 269 -24.36 3.47 -3.40
C ASN A 269 -23.55 2.18 -3.58
N LEU A 270 -24.23 1.12 -3.98
CA LEU A 270 -23.60 -0.20 -4.15
C LEU A 270 -22.56 -0.21 -5.27
N GLY A 271 -21.52 -0.98 -5.07
CA GLY A 271 -20.39 -1.11 -5.97
C GLY A 271 -19.28 -0.09 -5.77
N ARG A 272 -19.46 0.89 -4.86
CA ARG A 272 -18.49 1.95 -4.62
C ARG A 272 -17.97 1.90 -3.21
N ALA A 273 -16.66 1.78 -3.08
CA ALA A 273 -15.98 1.83 -1.80
C ALA A 273 -15.82 3.28 -1.33
N PRO A 274 -16.43 3.67 -0.21
CA PRO A 274 -16.15 4.99 0.38
C PRO A 274 -14.72 5.01 0.93
N ARG A 275 -14.09 6.18 0.97
CA ARG A 275 -12.77 6.33 1.60
C ARG A 275 -12.85 6.58 3.10
N THR A 276 -13.96 7.09 3.58
CA THR A 276 -14.19 7.36 5.01
C THR A 276 -15.62 6.99 5.35
N TRP A 277 -15.82 6.18 6.37
CA TRP A 277 -17.12 5.78 6.91
C TRP A 277 -16.98 5.32 8.36
N GLU A 278 -18.06 4.85 8.94
CA GLU A 278 -18.06 4.36 10.31
C GLU A 278 -17.12 3.16 10.50
N LYS A 279 -16.42 3.17 11.62
CA LYS A 279 -15.54 2.07 12.01
C LYS A 279 -16.33 0.77 12.16
N PRO A 280 -15.77 -0.39 11.77
CA PRO A 280 -16.41 -1.68 11.99
C PRO A 280 -16.81 -1.89 13.45
N SER A 281 -18.03 -2.35 13.67
CA SER A 281 -18.48 -2.81 14.98
C SER A 281 -18.11 -4.27 15.15
N THR A 282 -17.20 -4.56 16.06
CA THR A 282 -16.73 -5.92 16.33
C THR A 282 -17.05 -6.39 17.75
N GLY A 283 -17.70 -5.52 18.56
CA GLY A 283 -17.91 -5.76 19.98
C GLY A 283 -16.64 -5.69 20.82
N ALA A 284 -15.47 -5.55 20.22
CA ALA A 284 -14.20 -5.44 20.94
C ALA A 284 -13.95 -4.01 21.41
N LYS A 285 -13.62 -3.85 22.69
CA LYS A 285 -13.04 -2.58 23.17
C LYS A 285 -11.58 -2.53 22.72
N VAL A 286 -11.28 -1.63 21.81
CA VAL A 286 -9.94 -1.41 21.29
C VAL A 286 -9.58 0.03 21.54
N GLU A 287 -8.55 0.25 22.37
CA GLU A 287 -7.95 1.57 22.50
C GLU A 287 -7.22 1.90 21.19
N PRO A 288 -7.30 3.15 20.70
CA PRO A 288 -6.54 3.58 19.53
C PRO A 288 -5.06 3.25 19.74
N ARG A 289 -4.51 2.43 18.87
CA ARG A 289 -3.10 2.07 18.97
C ARG A 289 -2.22 3.18 18.41
N ALA A 290 -1.03 3.29 18.99
CA ALA A 290 0.05 4.01 18.36
C ALA A 290 0.25 3.49 16.92
N PRO A 291 0.67 4.35 15.99
CA PRO A 291 1.03 3.93 14.65
C PRO A 291 1.92 2.70 14.66
N TYR A 292 1.83 1.88 13.64
CA TYR A 292 2.65 0.68 13.46
C TYR A 292 4.13 1.02 13.69
N GLN A 293 4.75 0.42 14.71
CA GLN A 293 6.12 0.78 15.10
C GLN A 293 7.11 0.44 13.99
N ARG A 294 7.76 1.46 13.46
CA ARG A 294 8.75 1.38 12.38
C ARG A 294 10.16 1.72 12.82
N ASN A 295 10.30 2.38 13.97
CA ASN A 295 11.59 2.78 14.51
C ASN A 295 12.31 1.59 15.17
N ASP A 296 13.63 1.57 15.04
CA ASP A 296 14.46 0.55 15.70
C ASP A 296 15.80 1.17 16.14
N ASP A 297 16.10 1.07 17.41
CA ASP A 297 17.38 1.45 18.00
C ASP A 297 18.36 0.27 18.08
N PHE A 298 17.96 -0.88 17.53
CA PHE A 298 18.72 -2.13 17.50
C PHE A 298 19.22 -2.64 18.87
N ASN A 299 18.59 -2.20 19.95
CA ASN A 299 18.90 -2.67 21.31
C ASN A 299 18.32 -4.06 21.63
N GLY A 300 17.46 -4.59 20.77
CA GLY A 300 16.86 -5.90 20.90
C GLY A 300 17.85 -7.05 20.75
N LYS A 301 17.49 -8.24 21.27
CA LYS A 301 18.25 -9.48 21.02
C LYS A 301 18.02 -10.05 19.63
N THR A 302 16.89 -9.70 19.00
CA THR A 302 16.47 -10.10 17.65
C THR A 302 15.97 -8.89 16.90
N LEU A 303 16.02 -8.94 15.58
CA LEU A 303 15.40 -7.90 14.75
C LEU A 303 13.89 -7.82 15.04
N GLN A 304 13.37 -6.60 15.05
CA GLN A 304 11.93 -6.38 15.12
C GLN A 304 11.24 -7.02 13.91
N ARG A 305 10.00 -7.48 14.09
CA ARG A 305 9.23 -8.17 13.04
C ARG A 305 8.94 -7.33 11.80
N ILE A 306 9.10 -6.03 11.88
CA ILE A 306 8.93 -5.12 10.75
C ILE A 306 10.01 -5.27 9.67
N TRP A 307 11.17 -5.82 10.03
CA TRP A 307 12.29 -5.98 9.12
C TRP A 307 12.12 -7.21 8.23
N GLN A 308 12.51 -7.05 6.98
CA GLN A 308 12.56 -8.13 5.99
C GLN A 308 13.87 -8.06 5.21
N TRP A 309 14.55 -9.17 5.11
CA TRP A 309 15.71 -9.30 4.23
C TRP A 309 15.28 -9.28 2.77
N ASN A 310 16.08 -8.67 1.90
CA ASN A 310 15.79 -8.65 0.46
C ASN A 310 15.79 -10.06 -0.17
N HIS A 311 16.77 -10.88 0.21
CA HIS A 311 16.88 -12.32 -0.07
C HIS A 311 17.27 -13.02 1.23
N ASN A 312 17.50 -14.34 1.22
CA ASN A 312 17.99 -15.04 2.42
C ASN A 312 19.34 -14.47 2.85
N PRO A 313 19.48 -14.00 4.09
CA PRO A 313 20.73 -13.48 4.58
C PRO A 313 21.77 -14.59 4.84
N ASP A 314 23.03 -14.19 4.97
CA ASP A 314 24.05 -15.00 5.61
C ASP A 314 24.17 -14.57 7.08
N ASP A 315 23.68 -15.40 8.01
CA ASP A 315 23.60 -15.08 9.43
C ASP A 315 24.93 -14.94 10.13
N LYS A 316 26.00 -15.46 9.53
CA LYS A 316 27.34 -15.29 10.05
C LYS A 316 27.90 -13.90 9.80
N LEU A 317 27.23 -13.12 8.93
CA LEU A 317 27.74 -11.86 8.40
C LEU A 317 26.87 -10.65 8.75
N TRP A 318 26.00 -10.82 9.75
CA TRP A 318 25.30 -9.71 10.41
C TRP A 318 25.08 -10.03 11.90
N SER A 319 24.85 -9.02 12.71
CA SER A 319 24.53 -9.21 14.13
C SER A 319 23.92 -7.96 14.76
N LEU A 320 23.18 -8.15 15.86
CA LEU A 320 22.82 -7.08 16.79
C LEU A 320 23.80 -7.16 17.97
N LYS A 321 24.61 -6.12 18.15
CA LYS A 321 25.58 -6.06 19.23
C LYS A 321 25.84 -4.63 19.69
N GLY A 322 25.76 -4.39 20.99
CA GLY A 322 26.03 -3.09 21.59
C GLY A 322 25.04 -2.01 21.14
N GLY A 323 23.75 -2.38 20.96
CA GLY A 323 22.71 -1.48 20.51
C GLY A 323 22.84 -1.04 19.04
N LYS A 324 23.45 -1.88 18.20
CA LYS A 324 23.68 -1.57 16.79
C LYS A 324 23.46 -2.77 15.89
N LEU A 325 22.95 -2.52 14.69
CA LEU A 325 22.97 -3.49 13.60
C LEU A 325 24.33 -3.43 12.89
N ARG A 326 25.03 -4.54 12.90
CA ARG A 326 26.25 -4.74 12.15
C ARG A 326 25.94 -5.51 10.87
N ILE A 327 26.39 -5.00 9.72
CA ILE A 327 26.35 -5.69 8.42
C ILE A 327 27.76 -5.74 7.83
N GLU A 328 28.25 -6.94 7.54
CA GLU A 328 29.57 -7.13 6.91
C GLU A 328 29.48 -6.94 5.38
N SER A 329 30.49 -6.29 4.82
CA SER A 329 30.58 -6.02 3.38
C SER A 329 31.00 -7.29 2.64
N MET A 330 30.02 -7.94 1.99
CA MET A 330 30.25 -9.06 1.08
C MET A 330 30.53 -8.56 -0.34
N PRO A 331 31.19 -9.37 -1.19
CA PRO A 331 31.37 -9.02 -2.60
C PRO A 331 30.04 -8.78 -3.32
N ALA A 332 29.89 -7.62 -3.94
CA ALA A 332 28.76 -7.31 -4.83
C ALA A 332 29.14 -6.19 -5.79
N SER A 333 28.62 -6.23 -7.01
CA SER A 333 28.86 -5.19 -8.03
C SER A 333 28.00 -3.95 -7.81
N GLN A 334 26.84 -4.11 -7.16
CA GLN A 334 25.86 -3.05 -6.91
C GLN A 334 24.86 -3.49 -5.84
N LEU A 335 23.99 -2.55 -5.42
CA LEU A 335 23.00 -2.78 -4.36
C LEU A 335 22.10 -4.00 -4.61
N LEU A 336 21.65 -4.22 -5.84
CA LEU A 336 20.75 -5.36 -6.15
C LEU A 336 21.42 -6.73 -5.96
N TRP A 337 22.76 -6.78 -5.94
CA TRP A 337 23.56 -7.98 -5.66
C TRP A 337 24.08 -8.04 -4.21
N ALA A 338 23.81 -6.99 -3.41
CA ALA A 338 24.27 -6.93 -2.03
C ALA A 338 23.42 -7.86 -1.15
N ARG A 339 23.99 -8.99 -0.73
CA ARG A 339 23.39 -9.88 0.27
C ARG A 339 23.34 -9.20 1.64
N ASN A 340 22.48 -9.61 2.52
CA ASN A 340 22.24 -8.98 3.82
C ASN A 340 21.76 -7.51 3.72
N THR A 341 20.97 -7.21 2.69
CA THR A 341 20.26 -5.94 2.60
C THR A 341 18.96 -6.03 3.37
N LEU A 342 18.85 -5.23 4.45
CA LEU A 342 17.73 -5.23 5.37
C LEU A 342 16.73 -4.14 4.98
N THR A 343 15.45 -4.47 4.82
CA THR A 343 14.45 -3.57 4.26
C THR A 343 13.23 -3.39 5.14
N GLN A 344 12.55 -2.26 5.00
CA GLN A 344 11.16 -2.07 5.41
C GLN A 344 10.31 -1.64 4.20
N ARG A 345 8.98 -1.83 4.26
CA ARG A 345 8.09 -1.21 3.29
C ARG A 345 8.02 0.29 3.54
N ALA A 346 8.04 1.09 2.49
CA ALA A 346 7.75 2.51 2.58
C ALA A 346 6.31 2.74 3.09
N ILE A 347 6.04 3.91 3.64
CA ILE A 347 4.71 4.34 4.06
C ILE A 347 4.40 5.71 3.49
N GLY A 348 3.22 5.82 2.88
CA GLY A 348 2.68 7.08 2.35
C GLY A 348 1.81 7.84 3.36
N PRO A 349 1.33 9.04 2.98
CA PRO A 349 1.61 9.73 1.71
C PRO A 349 3.04 10.26 1.61
N VAL A 350 3.64 10.70 2.73
CA VAL A 350 5.03 11.16 2.84
C VAL A 350 5.68 10.53 4.06
N SER A 351 6.95 10.16 3.95
CA SER A 351 7.72 9.69 5.11
C SER A 351 9.21 9.99 4.98
N GLN A 352 9.86 10.22 6.12
CA GLN A 352 11.29 10.44 6.23
C GLN A 352 11.92 9.25 6.94
N THR A 353 12.73 8.49 6.22
CA THR A 353 13.53 7.40 6.78
C THR A 353 14.92 7.89 7.12
N ILE A 354 15.32 7.81 8.37
CA ILE A 354 16.60 8.33 8.89
C ILE A 354 17.35 7.19 9.58
N VAL A 355 18.67 7.16 9.39
CA VAL A 355 19.55 6.21 10.10
C VAL A 355 20.89 6.84 10.43
N GLU A 356 21.46 6.53 11.60
CA GLU A 356 22.86 6.80 11.93
C GLU A 356 23.75 5.69 11.34
N LEU A 357 24.81 6.07 10.67
CA LEU A 357 25.79 5.18 10.05
C LEU A 357 27.18 5.44 10.64
N ASP A 358 27.80 4.40 11.21
CA ASP A 358 29.20 4.40 11.68
C ASP A 358 30.06 3.64 10.67
N ILE A 359 31.05 4.33 10.10
CA ILE A 359 31.88 3.88 8.99
C ILE A 359 33.33 3.54 9.40
N ASN A 360 33.65 3.57 10.69
CA ASN A 360 35.02 3.37 11.18
C ASN A 360 35.63 2.03 10.76
N ASN A 361 34.80 1.03 10.54
CA ASN A 361 35.24 -0.34 10.23
C ASN A 361 35.14 -0.71 8.75
N LEU A 362 34.82 0.25 7.88
CA LEU A 362 34.83 0.02 6.44
C LEU A 362 36.26 -0.19 5.94
N LYS A 363 36.44 -1.07 4.95
CA LYS A 363 37.69 -1.35 4.26
C LYS A 363 37.65 -0.87 2.82
N ASP A 364 38.79 -0.94 2.15
CA ASP A 364 38.95 -0.57 0.77
C ASP A 364 37.97 -1.31 -0.17
N GLY A 365 37.17 -0.57 -0.91
CA GLY A 365 36.10 -1.05 -1.79
C GLY A 365 34.73 -1.16 -1.12
N ASP A 366 34.61 -0.90 0.17
CA ASP A 366 33.32 -0.97 0.87
C ASP A 366 32.40 0.21 0.50
N VAL A 367 31.14 -0.13 0.33
CA VAL A 367 30.02 0.79 0.12
C VAL A 367 28.94 0.44 1.14
N ALA A 368 28.50 1.41 1.94
CA ALA A 368 27.46 1.19 2.93
C ALA A 368 26.55 2.41 3.07
N GLY A 369 25.25 2.20 3.29
CA GLY A 369 24.32 3.33 3.37
C GLY A 369 22.86 2.98 3.50
N LEU A 370 22.05 3.99 3.16
CA LEU A 370 20.61 3.96 3.06
C LEU A 370 20.21 3.96 1.59
N GLY A 371 19.46 2.94 1.17
CA GLY A 371 18.95 2.82 -0.19
C GLY A 371 17.43 2.77 -0.25
N ASN A 372 16.91 2.80 -1.48
CA ASN A 372 15.55 2.43 -1.81
C ASN A 372 15.62 1.27 -2.79
N ILE A 373 15.31 0.06 -2.31
CA ILE A 373 15.17 -1.09 -3.20
C ILE A 373 13.80 -1.03 -3.85
N ASN A 374 13.88 -0.81 -5.13
CA ASN A 374 12.86 -0.95 -6.13
C ASN A 374 13.61 -1.22 -7.45
N MET A 375 12.95 -1.28 -8.57
CA MET A 375 13.57 -1.32 -9.88
C MET A 375 12.94 -0.21 -10.75
N PRO A 376 13.67 0.88 -10.97
CA PRO A 376 15.08 1.17 -10.66
C PRO A 376 15.35 1.46 -9.17
N CYS A 377 16.54 1.06 -8.72
CA CYS A 377 16.99 1.33 -7.36
C CYS A 377 17.80 2.64 -7.25
N SER A 378 17.95 3.12 -6.03
CA SER A 378 18.77 4.29 -5.70
C SER A 378 19.34 4.17 -4.30
N TRP A 379 20.38 4.93 -3.98
CA TRP A 379 20.95 4.94 -2.65
C TRP A 379 21.81 6.19 -2.37
N LEU A 380 21.98 6.49 -1.11
CA LEU A 380 22.98 7.40 -0.56
C LEU A 380 23.86 6.61 0.41
N GLY A 381 25.16 6.59 0.20
CA GLY A 381 26.06 5.79 1.03
C GLY A 381 27.49 6.29 1.00
N VAL A 382 28.28 5.76 1.91
CA VAL A 382 29.71 6.04 1.99
C VAL A 382 30.47 5.01 1.17
N VAL A 383 31.36 5.51 0.31
CA VAL A 383 32.30 4.70 -0.48
C VAL A 383 33.71 4.91 0.06
N LYS A 384 34.39 3.82 0.39
CA LYS A 384 35.80 3.82 0.81
C LYS A 384 36.68 3.30 -0.30
N ASN A 385 37.61 4.13 -0.75
CA ASN A 385 38.60 3.78 -1.77
C ASN A 385 40.00 4.10 -1.26
N GLY A 386 40.75 3.07 -0.87
CA GLY A 386 42.02 3.22 -0.18
C GLY A 386 41.84 3.98 1.13
N LYS A 387 42.48 5.13 1.25
CA LYS A 387 42.36 6.06 2.40
C LYS A 387 41.20 7.08 2.22
N SER A 388 40.66 7.21 1.03
CA SER A 388 39.60 8.17 0.71
C SER A 388 38.25 7.65 1.18
N ILE A 389 37.47 8.52 1.81
CA ILE A 389 36.09 8.30 2.23
C ILE A 389 35.26 9.39 1.61
N LYS A 390 34.27 9.03 0.81
CA LYS A 390 33.35 9.95 0.14
C LYS A 390 31.91 9.53 0.35
N LEU A 391 31.02 10.48 0.43
CA LEU A 391 29.60 10.22 0.31
C LEU A 391 29.23 10.16 -1.17
N GLN A 392 28.44 9.17 -1.56
CA GLN A 392 28.01 8.99 -2.93
C GLN A 392 26.50 8.82 -2.97
N TRP A 393 25.86 9.58 -3.83
CA TRP A 393 24.51 9.37 -4.26
C TRP A 393 24.51 8.63 -5.59
N PHE A 394 23.59 7.69 -5.77
CA PHE A 394 23.42 6.89 -6.97
C PHE A 394 21.96 6.70 -7.33
N GLN A 395 21.63 6.79 -8.60
CA GLN A 395 20.35 6.34 -9.15
C GLN A 395 20.56 5.46 -10.39
N GLN A 396 19.82 4.37 -10.45
CA GLN A 396 19.94 3.39 -11.53
C GLN A 396 19.30 3.87 -12.85
N VAL A 397 18.35 4.78 -12.78
CA VAL A 397 17.58 5.29 -13.93
C VAL A 397 18.52 5.75 -15.05
N ASP A 398 19.45 6.63 -14.76
CA ASP A 398 20.44 7.15 -15.71
C ASP A 398 21.86 6.61 -15.43
N ASN A 399 21.96 5.68 -14.48
CA ASN A 399 23.24 5.23 -13.92
C ASN A 399 24.09 6.43 -13.43
N ASP A 400 23.42 7.38 -12.82
CA ASP A 400 23.99 8.67 -12.41
C ASP A 400 24.55 8.59 -11.00
N THR A 401 25.68 9.26 -10.81
CA THR A 401 26.44 9.24 -9.56
C THR A 401 26.94 10.63 -9.22
N ILE A 402 26.63 11.10 -8.02
CA ILE A 402 27.17 12.34 -7.48
C ILE A 402 28.01 12.02 -6.26
N THR A 403 29.25 12.52 -6.24
CA THR A 403 30.20 12.30 -5.15
C THR A 403 30.37 13.59 -4.34
N ILE A 404 30.29 13.49 -3.01
CA ILE A 404 30.36 14.59 -2.08
C ILE A 404 31.53 14.33 -1.11
N ASP A 405 32.39 15.32 -0.94
CA ASP A 405 33.44 15.27 0.08
C ASP A 405 32.83 15.45 1.47
N ILE A 406 33.14 14.52 2.35
CA ILE A 406 32.67 14.56 3.75
C ILE A 406 33.82 14.35 4.74
N ASN A 407 33.69 14.92 5.91
CA ASN A 407 34.59 14.69 7.02
C ASN A 407 33.80 14.39 8.29
N PRO A 408 33.24 13.18 8.45
CA PRO A 408 32.36 12.86 9.56
C PRO A 408 33.16 12.76 10.87
N LYS A 409 32.74 13.52 11.89
CA LYS A 409 33.35 13.45 13.23
C LYS A 409 33.17 12.06 13.83
N LYS A 410 34.25 11.48 14.35
CA LYS A 410 34.26 10.13 14.92
C LYS A 410 33.74 9.05 13.97
N GLY A 411 33.80 9.29 12.66
CA GLY A 411 33.34 8.33 11.64
C GLY A 411 31.82 8.09 11.62
N LYS A 412 31.02 9.05 12.07
CA LYS A 412 29.56 8.94 12.12
C LYS A 412 28.88 10.03 11.30
N LEU A 413 27.80 9.62 10.61
CA LEU A 413 26.91 10.52 9.88
C LEU A 413 25.49 9.97 9.90
N TRP A 414 24.53 10.80 9.53
CA TRP A 414 23.12 10.43 9.40
C TRP A 414 22.70 10.54 7.95
N LEU A 415 21.97 9.55 7.48
CA LEU A 415 21.39 9.50 6.14
C LEU A 415 19.88 9.57 6.24
N MET A 416 19.25 10.27 5.31
CA MET A 416 17.80 10.42 5.22
C MET A 416 17.32 10.15 3.79
N LEU A 417 16.22 9.41 3.68
CA LEU A 417 15.39 9.32 2.48
C LEU A 417 14.08 10.03 2.77
N ASP A 418 13.84 11.16 2.13
CA ASP A 418 12.65 11.98 2.26
C ASP A 418 11.72 11.67 1.08
N GLY A 419 10.73 10.82 1.30
CA GLY A 419 9.86 10.26 0.27
C GLY A 419 8.49 10.93 0.22
N ASP A 420 8.06 11.31 -0.98
CA ASP A 420 6.74 11.80 -1.32
C ASP A 420 6.10 10.82 -2.32
N TYR A 421 5.27 9.93 -1.79
CA TYR A 421 4.67 8.84 -2.56
C TYR A 421 3.37 9.24 -3.26
N ASP A 422 2.78 10.38 -2.90
CA ASP A 422 1.68 10.97 -3.66
C ASP A 422 2.18 11.56 -4.99
N ASN A 423 3.41 12.08 -4.99
CA ASN A 423 4.06 12.66 -6.18
C ASN A 423 5.13 11.75 -6.79
N ASP A 424 5.26 10.51 -6.32
CA ASP A 424 6.22 9.51 -6.80
C ASP A 424 7.65 10.01 -6.90
N CYS A 425 8.13 10.66 -5.86
CA CYS A 425 9.49 11.18 -5.83
C CYS A 425 10.12 11.12 -4.44
N ALA A 426 11.45 11.23 -4.40
CA ALA A 426 12.17 11.30 -3.13
C ALA A 426 13.45 12.13 -3.26
N GLN A 427 13.93 12.62 -2.12
CA GLN A 427 15.20 13.33 -1.99
C GLN A 427 16.05 12.68 -0.92
N TYR A 428 17.27 12.32 -1.26
CA TYR A 428 18.26 11.94 -0.24
C TYR A 428 18.84 13.18 0.43
N LYS A 429 19.14 13.03 1.72
CA LYS A 429 19.81 14.06 2.53
C LYS A 429 20.80 13.39 3.46
N TYR A 430 21.80 14.13 3.90
CA TYR A 430 22.75 13.69 4.93
C TYR A 430 22.98 14.76 6.00
N SER A 431 23.45 14.33 7.16
CA SER A 431 23.86 15.21 8.24
C SER A 431 25.14 14.72 8.89
N LEU A 432 26.00 15.63 9.34
CA LEU A 432 27.21 15.30 10.12
C LEU A 432 27.04 15.51 11.63
N ASN A 433 25.87 16.00 12.06
CA ASN A 433 25.56 16.28 13.47
C ASN A 433 24.22 15.67 13.93
N GLY A 434 23.46 15.06 13.02
CA GLY A 434 22.18 14.41 13.30
C GLY A 434 20.96 15.35 13.32
N SER A 435 21.14 16.65 13.10
CA SER A 435 20.08 17.66 13.10
C SER A 435 19.96 18.41 11.79
N ASP A 436 21.08 18.86 11.22
CA ASP A 436 21.11 19.70 10.03
C ASP A 436 21.27 18.83 8.78
N PHE A 437 20.17 18.54 8.11
CA PHE A 437 20.14 17.69 6.93
C PHE A 437 20.32 18.51 5.64
N ILE A 438 21.33 18.16 4.86
CA ILE A 438 21.70 18.78 3.58
C ILE A 438 21.28 17.85 2.44
N PRO A 439 20.59 18.34 1.39
CA PRO A 439 20.29 17.54 0.21
C PRO A 439 21.54 16.95 -0.44
N ALA A 440 21.46 15.69 -0.86
CA ALA A 440 22.51 14.95 -1.53
C ALA A 440 21.99 14.37 -2.85
N GLY A 441 22.59 14.78 -3.95
CA GLY A 441 22.16 14.39 -5.28
C GLY A 441 20.87 15.06 -5.75
N ASN A 442 20.37 14.59 -6.88
CA ASN A 442 19.13 15.08 -7.47
C ASN A 442 17.90 14.41 -6.82
N LYS A 443 16.74 15.05 -7.01
CA LYS A 443 15.46 14.43 -6.70
C LYS A 443 15.25 13.24 -7.63
N ILE A 444 14.83 12.10 -7.07
CA ILE A 444 14.60 10.87 -7.82
C ILE A 444 13.11 10.66 -8.10
N THR A 445 12.81 10.05 -9.24
CA THR A 445 11.46 9.54 -9.53
C THR A 445 11.33 8.13 -8.98
N LEU A 446 10.29 7.90 -8.19
CA LEU A 446 9.91 6.58 -7.70
C LEU A 446 8.94 5.93 -8.68
N SER A 447 8.87 4.61 -8.67
CA SER A 447 7.92 3.87 -9.49
C SER A 447 7.53 2.55 -8.84
N TYR A 448 6.39 2.03 -9.29
CA TYR A 448 6.02 0.64 -9.09
C TYR A 448 5.85 -0.01 -10.46
N GLN A 449 6.36 -1.22 -10.61
CA GLN A 449 6.22 -2.01 -11.83
C GLN A 449 5.70 -3.39 -11.50
N LEU A 450 4.67 -3.83 -12.20
CA LEU A 450 4.04 -5.13 -11.97
C LEU A 450 5.04 -6.29 -12.09
N ILE A 451 6.03 -6.17 -12.98
CA ILE A 451 7.07 -7.19 -13.17
C ILE A 451 7.88 -7.48 -11.90
N THR A 452 7.94 -6.53 -10.96
CA THR A 452 8.65 -6.71 -9.68
C THR A 452 7.72 -7.03 -8.52
N PHE A 453 6.43 -6.73 -8.64
CA PHE A 453 5.40 -6.85 -7.59
C PHE A 453 5.77 -6.19 -6.26
N GLN A 454 6.64 -5.18 -6.30
CA GLN A 454 7.20 -4.58 -5.11
C GLN A 454 7.23 -3.06 -5.23
N GLY A 455 6.60 -2.37 -4.27
CA GLY A 455 6.71 -0.93 -4.09
C GLY A 455 8.05 -0.52 -3.49
N SER A 456 8.22 0.76 -3.23
CA SER A 456 9.42 1.32 -2.61
C SER A 456 9.74 0.68 -1.26
N ARG A 457 11.03 0.37 -1.05
CA ARG A 457 11.53 -0.23 0.19
C ARG A 457 12.82 0.45 0.63
N PRO A 458 12.76 1.36 1.61
CA PRO A 458 13.95 1.83 2.29
C PRO A 458 14.78 0.65 2.83
N CYS A 459 16.09 0.69 2.66
CA CYS A 459 16.97 -0.42 3.03
C CYS A 459 18.32 0.02 3.60
N LEU A 460 18.86 -0.81 4.49
CA LEU A 460 20.21 -0.71 5.03
C LEU A 460 21.08 -1.76 4.35
N PHE A 461 22.25 -1.36 3.87
CA PHE A 461 23.12 -2.23 3.11
C PHE A 461 24.62 -1.98 3.36
N ALA A 462 25.43 -3.02 3.15
CA ALA A 462 26.87 -2.92 3.04
C ALA A 462 27.39 -3.98 2.05
N PHE A 463 28.25 -3.58 1.12
CA PHE A 463 28.89 -4.49 0.17
C PHE A 463 30.29 -4.02 -0.20
N ASN A 464 31.10 -4.91 -0.78
CA ASN A 464 32.43 -4.55 -1.30
C ASN A 464 32.43 -4.62 -2.82
N SER A 465 32.63 -3.47 -3.48
CA SER A 465 32.61 -3.30 -4.94
C SER A 465 33.84 -3.86 -5.65
N LYS A 466 34.90 -4.22 -4.91
CA LYS A 466 36.15 -4.79 -5.46
C LYS A 466 36.15 -6.32 -5.46
N GLY A 467 35.00 -6.97 -5.29
CA GLY A 467 34.85 -8.41 -5.40
C GLY A 467 35.49 -9.22 -4.27
N LYS A 468 35.80 -8.62 -3.14
CA LYS A 468 36.40 -9.26 -1.97
C LYS A 468 35.58 -9.03 -0.70
N ARG A 469 35.84 -9.79 0.34
CA ARG A 469 35.26 -9.52 1.66
C ARG A 469 35.87 -8.25 2.24
N GLY A 470 35.01 -7.31 2.63
CA GLY A 470 35.41 -6.02 3.18
C GLY A 470 35.47 -5.99 4.70
N GLY A 471 35.15 -4.84 5.26
CA GLY A 471 34.91 -4.60 6.66
C GLY A 471 33.41 -4.75 7.00
N TYR A 472 32.90 -3.83 7.82
CA TYR A 472 31.50 -3.80 8.18
C TYR A 472 31.02 -2.37 8.47
N ALA A 473 29.75 -2.14 8.29
CA ALA A 473 29.04 -0.93 8.71
C ALA A 473 28.23 -1.20 9.98
N LEU A 474 28.07 -0.18 10.82
CA LEU A 474 27.19 -0.21 11.97
C LEU A 474 26.07 0.80 11.75
N PHE A 475 24.84 0.35 11.92
CA PHE A 475 23.63 1.18 11.82
C PHE A 475 22.97 1.29 13.20
N ASP A 476 22.42 2.48 13.48
CA ASP A 476 21.79 2.79 14.75
C ASP A 476 20.66 3.81 14.54
N ASN A 477 19.78 3.97 15.52
CA ASN A 477 18.77 5.02 15.55
C ASN A 477 17.95 5.13 14.25
N PHE A 478 17.48 3.98 13.74
CA PHE A 478 16.61 3.99 12.57
C PHE A 478 15.23 4.57 12.93
N LYS A 479 14.83 5.59 12.21
CA LYS A 479 13.58 6.31 12.44
C LYS A 479 12.79 6.46 11.14
N VAL A 480 11.48 6.31 11.24
CA VAL A 480 10.54 6.66 10.18
C VAL A 480 9.60 7.73 10.74
N ILE A 481 9.69 8.93 10.20
CA ILE A 481 8.86 10.06 10.56
C ILE A 481 7.78 10.21 9.49
N GLU A 482 6.53 10.28 9.91
CA GLU A 482 5.36 10.47 9.07
C GLU A 482 4.79 11.89 9.32
N PRO A 483 5.30 12.94 8.66
CA PRO A 483 5.00 14.32 9.03
C PRO A 483 3.53 14.73 8.84
N LYS A 484 2.78 13.98 8.01
CA LYS A 484 1.34 14.21 7.77
C LYS A 484 0.43 13.24 8.51
N ALA A 485 0.95 12.30 9.27
CA ALA A 485 0.16 11.26 9.92
C ALA A 485 -0.26 11.64 11.33
N ASP A 486 -0.81 12.81 11.54
CA ASP A 486 -1.49 13.10 12.81
C ASP A 486 -2.81 12.32 12.86
N ARG A 487 -2.75 11.16 13.48
CA ARG A 487 -3.91 10.24 13.63
C ARG A 487 -4.84 10.64 14.77
N SER A 488 -4.53 11.71 15.50
CA SER A 488 -5.41 12.29 16.52
C SER A 488 -6.48 13.20 15.91
N GLN A 489 -6.31 13.58 14.65
CA GLN A 489 -7.22 14.49 13.97
C GLN A 489 -8.51 13.77 13.60
N ASN A 490 -9.61 14.33 14.07
CA ASN A 490 -10.96 13.87 13.76
C ASN A 490 -11.61 14.84 12.77
N ILE A 491 -12.55 14.36 12.00
CA ILE A 491 -13.42 15.22 11.19
C ILE A 491 -14.06 16.27 12.13
N PRO A 492 -14.07 17.56 11.77
CA PRO A 492 -14.54 18.63 12.64
C PRO A 492 -16.08 18.73 12.69
N TRP A 493 -16.72 17.62 13.08
CA TRP A 493 -18.17 17.52 13.16
C TRP A 493 -18.78 18.64 14.01
N GLY A 494 -19.74 19.37 13.44
CA GLY A 494 -20.49 20.42 14.11
C GLY A 494 -19.68 21.66 14.51
N LYS A 495 -18.36 21.64 14.33
CA LYS A 495 -17.52 22.82 14.58
C LYS A 495 -17.69 23.84 13.46
N THR A 496 -17.55 25.11 13.80
CA THR A 496 -17.45 26.18 12.79
C THR A 496 -16.03 26.18 12.21
N ILE A 497 -15.92 25.99 10.92
CA ILE A 497 -14.64 25.89 10.20
C ILE A 497 -14.60 26.86 9.01
N ARG A 498 -13.39 27.19 8.58
CA ARG A 498 -13.12 27.69 7.24
C ARG A 498 -12.67 26.55 6.36
N ILE A 499 -13.03 26.60 5.08
CA ILE A 499 -12.60 25.64 4.05
C ILE A 499 -11.65 26.38 3.12
N ILE A 500 -10.37 26.03 3.15
CA ILE A 500 -9.31 26.66 2.33
C ILE A 500 -9.04 25.75 1.14
N ASN A 501 -9.14 26.29 -0.07
CA ASN A 501 -8.76 25.56 -1.28
C ASN A 501 -7.23 25.56 -1.42
N LEU A 502 -6.61 24.39 -1.52
CA LEU A 502 -5.15 24.29 -1.56
C LEU A 502 -4.53 24.75 -2.90
N ALA A 503 -5.27 24.71 -3.99
CA ALA A 503 -4.78 25.18 -5.29
C ALA A 503 -4.68 26.71 -5.36
N THR A 504 -5.59 27.42 -4.68
CA THR A 504 -5.63 28.90 -4.66
C THR A 504 -5.11 29.49 -3.37
N ASN A 505 -5.01 28.70 -2.31
CA ASN A 505 -4.72 29.12 -0.94
C ASN A 505 -5.69 30.20 -0.40
N LEU A 506 -6.93 30.15 -0.87
CA LEU A 506 -7.99 31.08 -0.48
C LEU A 506 -9.16 30.35 0.18
N PRO A 507 -9.83 30.98 1.16
CA PRO A 507 -11.03 30.43 1.77
C PRO A 507 -12.23 30.48 0.80
N ALA A 508 -13.05 29.45 0.87
CA ALA A 508 -14.36 29.43 0.21
C ALA A 508 -15.29 30.45 0.89
N GLU A 509 -16.13 31.12 0.12
CA GLU A 509 -17.10 32.10 0.59
C GLU A 509 -18.49 31.84 -0.04
N ALA A 510 -19.50 31.66 0.79
CA ALA A 510 -20.88 31.57 0.38
C ALA A 510 -21.45 32.99 0.15
N THR A 511 -21.72 33.36 -1.10
CA THR A 511 -22.24 34.68 -1.42
C THR A 511 -23.73 34.83 -1.09
N ARG A 512 -24.20 36.06 -0.94
CA ARG A 512 -25.63 36.36 -0.77
C ARG A 512 -26.49 35.91 -1.95
N HIS A 513 -25.88 35.80 -3.15
CA HIS A 513 -26.54 35.36 -4.37
C HIS A 513 -26.58 33.82 -4.51
N GLY A 514 -26.16 33.09 -3.48
CA GLY A 514 -26.26 31.62 -3.46
C GLY A 514 -25.19 30.91 -4.29
N VAL A 515 -24.02 31.50 -4.45
CA VAL A 515 -22.90 30.90 -5.18
C VAL A 515 -21.68 30.81 -4.26
N LEU A 516 -20.87 29.77 -4.44
CA LEU A 516 -19.63 29.57 -3.69
C LEU A 516 -18.43 30.00 -4.53
N TYR A 517 -17.61 30.92 -4.00
CA TYR A 517 -16.37 31.41 -4.60
C TYR A 517 -15.21 31.41 -3.60
N ASP A 518 -13.98 31.50 -4.10
CA ASP A 518 -12.84 31.88 -3.26
C ASP A 518 -12.84 33.39 -3.00
N THR A 519 -12.42 33.78 -1.80
CA THR A 519 -12.31 35.19 -1.45
C THR A 519 -10.95 35.57 -0.91
N SER A 520 -10.42 36.67 -1.41
CA SER A 520 -9.24 37.35 -0.83
C SER A 520 -9.62 38.41 0.21
N ARG A 521 -10.92 38.66 0.44
CA ARG A 521 -11.43 39.73 1.29
C ARG A 521 -11.51 39.32 2.75
N GLY A 522 -10.39 39.21 3.44
CA GLY A 522 -10.35 38.97 4.90
C GLY A 522 -10.87 37.61 5.34
N ASN A 523 -10.10 36.95 6.17
CA ASN A 523 -10.27 35.52 6.48
C ASN A 523 -11.32 35.19 7.56
N ASN A 524 -11.98 36.18 8.19
CA ASN A 524 -12.87 35.94 9.30
C ASN A 524 -14.23 36.64 9.13
N ARG A 525 -14.96 36.22 8.10
CA ARG A 525 -16.33 36.69 7.83
C ARG A 525 -17.31 35.53 8.02
N PRO A 526 -18.52 35.77 8.50
CA PRO A 526 -19.55 34.72 8.60
C PRO A 526 -19.78 33.97 7.27
N SER A 527 -19.66 34.67 6.12
CA SER A 527 -19.80 34.06 4.78
C SER A 527 -18.70 33.05 4.42
N THR A 528 -17.58 33.01 5.16
CA THR A 528 -16.50 32.03 5.00
C THR A 528 -16.56 30.90 6.01
N HIS A 529 -17.59 30.87 6.84
CA HIS A 529 -17.76 29.90 7.90
C HIS A 529 -18.76 28.80 7.49
N PHE A 530 -18.35 27.56 7.72
CA PHE A 530 -19.10 26.36 7.36
C PHE A 530 -19.15 25.40 8.55
N ARG A 531 -20.11 24.49 8.51
CA ARG A 531 -20.19 23.32 9.39
C ARG A 531 -20.36 22.06 8.57
N LEU A 532 -19.63 21.01 8.91
CA LEU A 532 -19.85 19.67 8.39
C LEU A 532 -20.87 18.99 9.31
N ILE A 533 -22.01 18.63 8.76
CA ILE A 533 -23.09 17.96 9.50
C ILE A 533 -23.08 16.48 9.12
N ASP A 534 -22.85 15.62 10.12
CA ASP A 534 -22.86 14.18 9.94
C ASP A 534 -24.30 13.70 9.69
N THR A 535 -24.50 12.99 8.59
CA THR A 535 -25.78 12.35 8.22
C THR A 535 -25.74 10.83 8.38
N GLY A 536 -24.68 10.31 9.01
CA GLY A 536 -24.45 8.88 9.26
C GLY A 536 -23.77 8.16 8.09
N ASN A 537 -23.14 7.01 8.41
CA ASN A 537 -22.43 6.15 7.47
C ASN A 537 -21.35 6.89 6.64
N GLY A 538 -20.61 7.81 7.28
CA GLY A 538 -19.53 8.58 6.61
C GLY A 538 -20.04 9.64 5.62
N LYS A 539 -21.36 9.87 5.56
CA LYS A 539 -21.98 10.89 4.72
C LYS A 539 -22.13 12.20 5.49
N LEU A 540 -22.08 13.30 4.78
CA LEU A 540 -22.27 14.62 5.35
C LEU A 540 -22.97 15.58 4.39
N ILE A 541 -23.50 16.67 4.96
CA ILE A 541 -23.89 17.87 4.25
C ILE A 541 -23.11 19.07 4.78
N VAL A 542 -22.97 20.11 3.96
CA VAL A 542 -22.20 21.32 4.33
C VAL A 542 -23.17 22.48 4.53
N GLN A 543 -23.22 23.01 5.77
CA GLN A 543 -24.02 24.16 6.12
C GLN A 543 -23.16 25.42 6.19
N CYS A 544 -23.66 26.53 5.62
CA CYS A 544 -23.09 27.84 5.75
C CYS A 544 -23.50 28.52 7.07
N ALA A 545 -22.76 29.53 7.52
CA ALA A 545 -23.05 30.25 8.76
C ALA A 545 -24.42 30.95 8.79
N ASP A 546 -24.99 31.27 7.63
CA ASP A 546 -26.33 31.86 7.50
C ASP A 546 -27.45 30.83 7.50
N GLY A 547 -27.16 29.56 7.74
CA GLY A 547 -28.11 28.47 7.82
C GLY A 547 -28.41 27.78 6.51
N ARG A 548 -27.97 28.30 5.37
CA ARG A 548 -28.13 27.65 4.06
C ARG A 548 -27.20 26.46 3.90
N TYR A 549 -27.51 25.58 2.97
CA TYR A 549 -26.73 24.38 2.64
C TYR A 549 -26.16 24.46 1.23
N ILE A 550 -25.01 23.82 1.02
CA ILE A 550 -24.47 23.61 -0.32
C ILE A 550 -25.34 22.58 -1.05
N MET A 551 -25.76 22.92 -2.26
CA MET A 551 -26.41 21.99 -3.18
C MET A 551 -25.70 22.02 -4.54
N ALA A 552 -25.75 20.93 -5.28
CA ALA A 552 -25.35 20.91 -6.69
C ALA A 552 -26.56 21.14 -7.57
N SER A 553 -26.49 22.07 -8.53
CA SER A 553 -27.58 22.36 -9.44
C SER A 553 -27.86 21.19 -10.38
N GLY A 554 -29.16 20.97 -10.68
CA GLY A 554 -29.67 19.81 -11.38
C GLY A 554 -29.38 19.72 -12.86
N ILE A 555 -29.78 18.61 -13.39
CA ILE A 555 -30.03 18.10 -14.74
C ILE A 555 -29.63 19.06 -15.87
N GLY A 556 -28.53 18.73 -16.56
CA GLY A 556 -28.13 19.30 -17.84
C GLY A 556 -27.09 20.42 -17.82
N MET A 557 -26.66 20.87 -16.64
CA MET A 557 -25.49 21.74 -16.45
C MET A 557 -24.44 21.01 -15.65
N PRO A 558 -23.14 21.16 -15.91
CA PRO A 558 -22.12 20.65 -15.03
C PRO A 558 -22.38 21.19 -13.62
N GLY A 559 -22.33 20.34 -12.61
CA GLY A 559 -22.80 20.54 -11.24
C GLY A 559 -22.36 21.82 -10.54
N ASP A 560 -22.84 22.96 -11.00
CA ASP A 560 -22.63 24.25 -10.34
C ASP A 560 -23.11 24.19 -8.89
N VAL A 561 -22.27 24.65 -7.97
CA VAL A 561 -22.62 24.74 -6.57
C VAL A 561 -23.51 25.94 -6.32
N ARG A 562 -24.64 25.69 -5.65
CA ARG A 562 -25.62 26.69 -5.24
C ARG A 562 -25.89 26.56 -3.74
N MET A 563 -26.60 27.53 -3.17
CA MET A 563 -27.08 27.49 -1.79
C MET A 563 -28.59 27.27 -1.76
N THR A 564 -29.04 26.44 -0.83
CA THR A 564 -30.46 26.19 -0.57
C THR A 564 -30.80 26.42 0.90
N ASN A 565 -32.03 26.82 1.20
CA ASN A 565 -32.55 26.85 2.57
C ASN A 565 -33.18 25.52 2.99
N ASP A 566 -33.37 24.61 2.04
CA ASP A 566 -33.98 23.32 2.25
C ASP A 566 -32.90 22.26 2.44
N GLU A 567 -32.80 21.71 3.64
CA GLU A 567 -31.84 20.67 3.98
C GLU A 567 -32.01 19.41 3.13
N ALA A 568 -33.25 19.09 2.73
CA ALA A 568 -33.52 17.92 1.88
C ALA A 568 -32.94 18.05 0.45
N GLN A 569 -32.60 19.26 0.03
CA GLN A 569 -31.93 19.55 -1.24
C GLN A 569 -30.42 19.69 -1.10
N ALA A 570 -29.88 19.57 0.11
CA ALA A 570 -28.44 19.65 0.32
C ALA A 570 -27.72 18.53 -0.44
N GLU A 571 -26.58 18.87 -1.04
CA GLU A 571 -25.72 17.85 -1.64
C GLU A 571 -25.10 17.00 -0.54
N VAL A 572 -25.28 15.69 -0.66
CA VAL A 572 -24.68 14.71 0.25
C VAL A 572 -23.29 14.36 -0.25
N PHE A 573 -22.32 14.52 0.61
CA PHE A 573 -20.93 14.22 0.32
C PHE A 573 -20.41 13.04 1.17
N MET A 574 -19.37 12.37 0.66
CA MET A 574 -18.49 11.50 1.40
C MET A 574 -17.19 12.26 1.69
N TYR A 575 -16.77 12.25 2.95
CA TYR A 575 -15.48 12.83 3.33
C TYR A 575 -14.33 11.92 2.90
N GLN A 576 -13.34 12.47 2.24
CA GLN A 576 -12.10 11.78 1.92
C GLN A 576 -10.95 12.44 2.64
N ASP A 577 -10.40 11.76 3.64
CA ASP A 577 -9.31 12.26 4.46
C ASP A 577 -7.96 12.15 3.73
N TYR A 578 -7.22 13.27 3.70
CA TYR A 578 -5.84 13.33 3.21
C TYR A 578 -4.84 13.61 4.33
N LEU A 579 -5.26 13.47 5.59
CA LEU A 579 -4.48 13.79 6.78
C LEU A 579 -4.13 15.29 6.88
N ASP A 580 -3.51 15.72 7.98
CA ASP A 580 -3.09 17.11 8.22
C ASP A 580 -4.20 18.15 7.95
N HIS A 581 -5.46 17.84 8.34
CA HIS A 581 -6.67 18.64 8.06
C HIS A 581 -7.01 18.78 6.56
N GLU A 582 -6.27 18.10 5.67
CA GLU A 582 -6.57 18.11 4.24
C GLU A 582 -7.65 17.08 3.92
N PHE A 583 -8.55 17.42 3.00
CA PHE A 583 -9.67 16.57 2.64
C PHE A 583 -10.23 16.87 1.25
N MET A 584 -10.98 15.92 0.73
CA MET A 584 -11.86 16.10 -0.44
C MET A 584 -13.30 15.78 -0.06
N LEU A 585 -14.25 16.33 -0.80
CA LEU A 585 -15.68 16.01 -0.70
C LEU A 585 -16.15 15.40 -2.01
N MET A 586 -16.46 14.10 -1.99
CA MET A 586 -17.05 13.41 -3.14
C MET A 586 -18.57 13.43 -3.02
N SER A 587 -19.26 13.91 -4.03
CA SER A 587 -20.73 13.81 -4.10
C SER A 587 -21.17 12.35 -4.07
N TYR A 588 -22.03 12.01 -3.14
CA TYR A 588 -22.53 10.65 -2.94
C TYR A 588 -23.29 10.11 -4.15
N ASN A 589 -24.07 10.95 -4.81
CA ASN A 589 -24.91 10.56 -5.94
C ASN A 589 -24.24 10.74 -7.30
N ARG A 590 -23.31 11.69 -7.43
CA ARG A 590 -22.66 12.04 -8.69
C ARG A 590 -21.32 11.34 -8.89
N HIS A 591 -20.69 10.93 -7.80
CA HIS A 591 -19.35 10.31 -7.76
C HIS A 591 -18.24 11.20 -8.35
N THR A 592 -18.46 12.51 -8.25
CA THR A 592 -17.51 13.56 -8.61
C THR A 592 -17.23 14.44 -7.40
N TYR A 593 -16.16 15.19 -7.43
CA TYR A 593 -15.67 15.93 -6.29
C TYR A 593 -16.05 17.41 -6.37
N LEU A 594 -16.33 17.97 -5.17
CA LEU A 594 -16.37 19.42 -5.03
C LEU A 594 -15.01 19.98 -5.44
N CYS A 595 -14.99 20.92 -6.35
CA CYS A 595 -13.76 21.53 -6.81
C CYS A 595 -13.97 22.97 -7.27
N LYS A 596 -12.87 23.66 -7.40
CA LYS A 596 -12.83 24.98 -8.03
C LYS A 596 -11.72 25.00 -9.07
N SER A 597 -12.07 25.38 -10.29
CA SER A 597 -11.07 25.64 -11.31
C SER A 597 -10.03 26.66 -10.77
N PRO A 598 -8.73 26.42 -10.94
CA PRO A 598 -7.70 27.37 -10.54
C PRO A 598 -7.78 28.72 -11.28
N THR A 599 -8.66 28.82 -12.30
CA THR A 599 -8.91 30.07 -13.02
C THR A 599 -9.62 31.07 -12.12
N THR A 600 -9.05 32.27 -11.99
CA THR A 600 -9.60 33.36 -11.18
C THR A 600 -11.05 33.69 -11.59
N GLY A 601 -11.93 33.83 -10.60
CA GLY A 601 -13.33 34.23 -10.82
C GLY A 601 -14.31 33.11 -11.19
N SER A 602 -13.84 31.86 -11.29
CA SER A 602 -14.76 30.70 -11.49
C SER A 602 -15.47 30.33 -10.19
N PRO A 603 -16.76 29.95 -10.24
CA PRO A 603 -17.46 29.38 -9.10
C PRO A 603 -16.98 27.97 -8.79
N TYR A 604 -17.36 27.46 -7.62
CA TYR A 604 -17.21 26.02 -7.30
C TYR A 604 -18.20 25.17 -8.09
N SER A 605 -17.78 23.96 -8.38
CA SER A 605 -18.59 22.93 -9.06
C SER A 605 -18.40 21.56 -8.38
N VAL A 606 -19.24 20.60 -8.73
CA VAL A 606 -19.14 19.20 -8.32
C VAL A 606 -18.97 18.34 -9.59
N ASP A 607 -17.85 18.52 -10.28
CA ASP A 607 -17.59 17.86 -11.58
C ASP A 607 -16.18 17.27 -11.73
N CYS A 608 -15.30 17.46 -10.75
CA CYS A 608 -13.96 16.89 -10.79
C CYS A 608 -14.01 15.37 -10.65
N LYS A 609 -13.37 14.66 -11.59
CA LYS A 609 -13.52 13.20 -11.74
C LYS A 609 -12.54 12.36 -10.92
N GLY A 610 -11.58 12.95 -10.23
CA GLY A 610 -10.58 12.14 -9.53
C GLY A 610 -9.86 12.85 -8.41
N PRO A 611 -9.22 12.09 -7.53
CA PRO A 611 -8.36 12.63 -6.50
C PRO A 611 -7.16 13.35 -7.11
N ASP A 612 -6.63 14.31 -6.36
CA ASP A 612 -5.45 15.08 -6.76
C ASP A 612 -4.36 15.04 -5.67
N PRO A 613 -3.47 14.03 -5.71
CA PRO A 613 -2.35 13.96 -4.78
C PRO A 613 -1.46 15.21 -4.81
N ALA A 614 -1.39 15.89 -5.96
CA ALA A 614 -0.59 17.10 -6.13
C ALA A 614 -1.26 18.38 -5.58
N ARG A 615 -2.52 18.33 -5.17
CA ARG A 615 -3.33 19.44 -4.61
C ARG A 615 -3.43 20.66 -5.53
N LYS A 616 -3.46 20.45 -6.85
CA LYS A 616 -3.41 21.52 -7.86
C LYS A 616 -4.68 21.70 -8.68
N ASN A 617 -5.55 20.69 -8.71
CA ASN A 617 -6.76 20.73 -9.55
C ASN A 617 -7.94 21.46 -8.89
N GLY A 618 -7.80 21.91 -7.65
CA GLY A 618 -8.81 22.64 -6.91
C GLY A 618 -9.82 21.76 -6.15
N SER A 619 -9.62 20.43 -6.09
CA SER A 619 -10.51 19.51 -5.38
C SER A 619 -10.06 19.17 -3.95
N VAL A 620 -8.87 19.59 -3.55
CA VAL A 620 -8.34 19.35 -2.20
C VAL A 620 -8.43 20.62 -1.38
N PHE A 621 -8.93 20.46 -0.15
CA PHE A 621 -9.19 21.54 0.80
C PHE A 621 -8.46 21.28 2.11
N LYS A 622 -8.25 22.33 2.88
CA LYS A 622 -7.86 22.27 4.29
C LYS A 622 -8.93 22.95 5.13
N TRP A 623 -9.26 22.37 6.28
CA TRP A 623 -10.14 23.03 7.22
C TRP A 623 -9.35 23.66 8.38
N GLU A 624 -9.85 24.77 8.86
CA GLU A 624 -9.36 25.49 10.04
C GLU A 624 -10.53 25.81 10.95
N VAL A 625 -10.43 25.47 12.23
CA VAL A 625 -11.48 25.81 13.22
C VAL A 625 -11.48 27.31 13.44
N VAL A 626 -12.68 27.89 13.45
CA VAL A 626 -12.89 29.30 13.81
C VAL A 626 -13.18 29.34 15.30
N GLU A 627 -12.38 30.12 16.04
CA GLU A 627 -12.57 30.36 17.48
C GLU A 627 -13.70 31.37 17.75
#